data_15fe3f3d7d3c79301271feb61788bc2d
#
_entry.id   15fe3f3d7d3c79301271feb61788bc2d
#
_cell.length_a   1.000
_cell.length_b   1.000
_cell.length_c   1.000
_cell.angle_alpha   90.00
_cell.angle_beta   90.00
_cell.angle_gamma   90.00
#
_symmetry.space_group_name_H-M   'P 1'
#
loop_
_entity.id
_entity.type
_entity.pdbx_description
1 polymer ?
#
loop_
_entity_poly.entity_id
_entity_poly.type
_entity_poly.pdbx_seq_one_letter_code
_entity_poly.pdbx_strand_id
1 'polypeptide(L)'
;IGYVVGAKELFGFDLFYGFIIIAFLTSSTFILNHIYDLELDKKNPRKEFSLLVRDTITVKQAWLLFWFFQITCILLSFRFNNNFLLCIIGLTIISFVYNTPPFRFKTRPGLDLISNGISLGFLIPLSAWSINQPILEFPRLYLFATFCYLMALYCPTMAVDVEFDKKFGIQTFATKFGASNTMKLSWTFTILGVFTLLYSGIYEIFPWNYKLLIWTGWLLILEIIVHYIYLPIYSQPSYHTV
;
A
#
# COMPACT_ATOMS: atom_id res chain seq x y z
N ILE A 1 7.64 -7.26 8.18
CA ILE A 1 6.97 -7.98 9.28
C ILE A 1 6.72 -9.44 8.89
N GLY A 2 6.01 -9.78 7.79
CA GLY A 2 5.74 -11.17 7.38
C GLY A 2 6.98 -12.06 7.36
N TYR A 3 8.11 -11.58 6.83
CA TYR A 3 9.38 -12.30 6.85
C TYR A 3 9.90 -12.54 8.29
N VAL A 4 9.96 -11.48 9.09
CA VAL A 4 10.51 -11.56 10.46
C VAL A 4 9.76 -12.58 11.32
N VAL A 5 8.46 -12.66 11.12
CA VAL A 5 7.61 -13.61 11.82
C VAL A 5 7.81 -15.03 11.30
N GLY A 6 7.92 -15.22 9.99
CA GLY A 6 8.12 -16.53 9.37
C GLY A 6 9.51 -17.11 9.60
N ALA A 7 10.54 -16.29 9.44
CA ALA A 7 11.94 -16.69 9.62
C ALA A 7 12.40 -16.75 11.08
N LYS A 8 11.67 -16.07 11.98
CA LYS A 8 12.09 -15.82 13.38
C LYS A 8 13.41 -15.06 13.49
N GLU A 9 13.82 -14.38 12.43
CA GLU A 9 15.04 -13.59 12.31
C GLU A 9 14.71 -12.15 11.90
N LEU A 10 15.49 -11.19 12.42
CA LEU A 10 15.29 -9.77 12.09
C LEU A 10 15.93 -9.38 10.76
N PHE A 11 17.04 -10.03 10.40
CA PHE A 11 17.82 -9.74 9.21
C PHE A 11 18.32 -11.04 8.59
N GLY A 12 18.30 -11.10 7.26
CA GLY A 12 18.81 -12.19 6.49
C GLY A 12 18.96 -11.79 5.02
N PHE A 13 19.77 -12.52 4.27
CA PHE A 13 19.97 -12.28 2.85
C PHE A 13 18.64 -12.37 2.07
N ASP A 14 17.80 -13.33 2.42
CA ASP A 14 16.49 -13.51 1.76
C ASP A 14 15.53 -12.35 2.03
N LEU A 15 15.57 -11.72 3.22
CA LEU A 15 14.83 -10.49 3.49
C LEU A 15 15.27 -9.37 2.56
N PHE A 16 16.58 -9.15 2.44
CA PHE A 16 17.12 -8.10 1.57
C PHE A 16 16.79 -8.36 0.10
N TYR A 17 16.92 -9.60 -0.34
CA TYR A 17 16.59 -10.00 -1.71
C TYR A 17 15.09 -9.83 -2.00
N GLY A 18 14.22 -10.25 -1.09
CA GLY A 18 12.77 -10.05 -1.16
C GLY A 18 12.40 -8.55 -1.18
N PHE A 19 13.11 -7.73 -0.39
CA PHE A 19 12.93 -6.28 -0.41
C PHE A 19 13.24 -5.68 -1.78
N ILE A 20 14.32 -6.10 -2.44
CA ILE A 20 14.67 -5.67 -3.80
C ILE A 20 13.54 -6.01 -4.79
N ILE A 21 12.98 -7.21 -4.71
CA ILE A 21 11.87 -7.62 -5.57
C ILE A 21 10.65 -6.72 -5.37
N ILE A 22 10.26 -6.46 -4.12
CA ILE A 22 9.14 -5.57 -3.80
C ILE A 22 9.44 -4.13 -4.24
N ALA A 23 10.68 -3.66 -4.12
CA ALA A 23 11.07 -2.33 -4.59
C ALA A 23 10.91 -2.20 -6.12
N PHE A 24 11.31 -3.21 -6.90
CA PHE A 24 11.09 -3.22 -8.35
C PHE A 24 9.60 -3.26 -8.70
N LEU A 25 8.82 -4.09 -8.01
CA LEU A 25 7.37 -4.16 -8.21
C LEU A 25 6.70 -2.82 -7.89
N THR A 26 7.06 -2.20 -6.78
CA THR A 26 6.52 -0.90 -6.38
C THR A 26 6.90 0.19 -7.39
N SER A 27 8.16 0.21 -7.83
CA SER A 27 8.63 1.15 -8.85
C SER A 27 7.84 0.99 -10.16
N SER A 28 7.64 -0.23 -10.64
CA SER A 28 6.81 -0.47 -11.84
C SER A 28 5.38 0.01 -11.65
N THR A 29 4.77 -0.26 -10.50
CA THR A 29 3.41 0.18 -10.16
C THR A 29 3.28 1.70 -10.19
N PHE A 30 4.23 2.44 -9.60
CA PHE A 30 4.23 3.91 -9.63
C PHE A 30 4.44 4.46 -11.04
N ILE A 31 5.34 3.87 -11.83
CA ILE A 31 5.54 4.29 -13.22
C ILE A 31 4.25 4.09 -14.02
N LEU A 32 3.59 2.95 -13.87
CA LEU A 32 2.31 2.68 -14.51
C LEU A 32 1.25 3.71 -14.13
N ASN A 33 1.19 4.05 -12.84
CA ASN A 33 0.30 5.08 -12.33
C ASN A 33 0.56 6.43 -13.02
N HIS A 34 1.81 6.89 -13.04
CA HIS A 34 2.17 8.17 -13.66
C HIS A 34 1.94 8.20 -15.17
N ILE A 35 2.09 7.07 -15.89
CA ILE A 35 1.80 7.01 -17.33
C ILE A 35 0.31 7.27 -17.57
N TYR A 36 -0.57 6.58 -16.82
CA TYR A 36 -2.02 6.69 -17.02
C TYR A 36 -2.64 7.97 -16.44
N ASP A 37 -1.97 8.62 -15.50
CA ASP A 37 -2.43 9.85 -14.89
C ASP A 37 -1.77 11.12 -15.46
N LEU A 38 -0.89 10.99 -16.45
CA LEU A 38 -0.06 12.10 -16.94
C LEU A 38 -0.86 13.39 -17.25
N GLU A 39 -1.97 13.27 -17.98
CA GLU A 39 -2.80 14.44 -18.33
C GLU A 39 -3.49 15.07 -17.11
N LEU A 40 -3.74 14.29 -16.08
CA LEU A 40 -4.26 14.77 -14.81
C LEU A 40 -3.15 15.37 -13.95
N ASP A 41 -2.01 14.68 -13.89
CA ASP A 41 -0.83 15.09 -13.12
C ASP A 41 -0.27 16.43 -13.60
N LYS A 42 -0.33 16.74 -14.91
CA LYS A 42 0.02 18.05 -15.46
C LYS A 42 -0.82 19.21 -14.92
N LYS A 43 -2.03 18.93 -14.42
CA LYS A 43 -2.95 19.91 -13.84
C LYS A 43 -2.83 19.99 -12.31
N ASN A 44 -2.00 19.14 -11.70
CA ASN A 44 -1.84 19.07 -10.26
C ASN A 44 -0.54 19.76 -9.82
N PRO A 45 -0.60 20.91 -9.13
CA PRO A 45 0.60 21.62 -8.68
C PRO A 45 1.54 20.78 -7.82
N ARG A 46 0.99 19.78 -7.07
CA ARG A 46 1.80 18.87 -6.25
C ARG A 46 2.66 17.92 -7.08
N LYS A 47 2.36 17.77 -8.37
CA LYS A 47 3.04 16.85 -9.30
C LYS A 47 4.05 17.55 -10.20
N GLU A 48 4.27 18.85 -10.02
CA GLU A 48 5.22 19.64 -10.83
C GLU A 48 6.63 19.07 -10.87
N PHE A 49 7.05 18.30 -9.84
CA PHE A 49 8.36 17.64 -9.76
C PHE A 49 8.41 16.27 -10.44
N SER A 50 7.30 15.75 -10.94
CA SER A 50 7.29 14.48 -11.67
C SER A 50 8.10 14.57 -12.95
N LEU A 51 8.97 13.59 -13.20
CA LEU A 51 9.83 13.54 -14.39
C LEU A 51 9.04 13.51 -15.70
N LEU A 52 7.86 12.86 -15.70
CA LEU A 52 6.94 12.85 -16.85
C LEU A 52 6.23 14.19 -17.04
N VAL A 53 5.82 14.83 -15.96
CA VAL A 53 5.15 16.16 -16.02
C VAL A 53 6.11 17.24 -16.53
N ARG A 54 7.40 17.13 -16.17
CA ARG A 54 8.47 18.04 -16.63
C ARG A 54 9.01 17.70 -18.01
N ASP A 55 8.49 16.68 -18.66
CA ASP A 55 9.04 16.17 -19.93
C ASP A 55 10.52 15.78 -19.86
N THR A 56 11.07 15.54 -18.64
CA THR A 56 12.46 15.08 -18.43
C THR A 56 12.65 13.67 -18.99
N ILE A 57 11.62 12.83 -18.92
CA ILE A 57 11.54 11.53 -19.58
C ILE A 57 10.28 11.47 -20.45
N THR A 58 10.40 10.82 -21.58
CA THR A 58 9.27 10.58 -22.49
C THR A 58 8.40 9.43 -22.00
N VAL A 59 7.12 9.41 -22.40
CA VAL A 59 6.21 8.28 -22.12
C VAL A 59 6.79 6.94 -22.61
N LYS A 60 7.50 6.95 -23.75
CA LYS A 60 8.16 5.75 -24.28
C LYS A 60 9.27 5.24 -23.34
N GLN A 61 10.07 6.13 -22.79
CA GLN A 61 11.09 5.78 -21.79
C GLN A 61 10.45 5.27 -20.49
N ALA A 62 9.35 5.89 -20.05
CA ALA A 62 8.61 5.41 -18.89
C ALA A 62 8.07 3.99 -19.10
N TRP A 63 7.53 3.66 -20.28
CA TRP A 63 7.12 2.28 -20.61
C TRP A 63 8.29 1.30 -20.62
N LEU A 64 9.46 1.70 -21.12
CA LEU A 64 10.67 0.86 -21.09
C LEU A 64 11.09 0.58 -19.64
N LEU A 65 11.10 1.60 -18.78
CA LEU A 65 11.40 1.45 -17.35
C LEU A 65 10.38 0.56 -16.65
N PHE A 66 9.09 0.75 -16.95
CA PHE A 66 8.02 -0.10 -16.41
C PHE A 66 8.28 -1.58 -16.70
N TRP A 67 8.50 -1.92 -17.96
CA TRP A 67 8.75 -3.31 -18.36
C TRP A 67 10.06 -3.85 -17.80
N PHE A 68 11.10 -3.03 -17.75
CA PHE A 68 12.37 -3.41 -17.12
C PHE A 68 12.17 -3.81 -15.66
N PHE A 69 11.53 -2.97 -14.85
CA PHE A 69 11.28 -3.27 -13.45
C PHE A 69 10.32 -4.44 -13.25
N GLN A 70 9.27 -4.51 -14.07
CA GLN A 70 8.25 -5.56 -13.96
C GLN A 70 8.83 -6.94 -14.32
N ILE A 71 9.58 -7.04 -15.43
CA ILE A 71 10.20 -8.29 -15.84
C ILE A 71 11.29 -8.70 -14.85
N THR A 72 12.13 -7.76 -14.42
CA THR A 72 13.17 -8.04 -13.42
C THR A 72 12.58 -8.54 -12.12
N CYS A 73 11.50 -7.93 -11.62
CA CYS A 73 10.80 -8.37 -10.42
C CYS A 73 10.33 -9.83 -10.56
N ILE A 74 9.69 -10.18 -11.66
CA ILE A 74 9.21 -11.56 -11.91
C ILE A 74 10.38 -12.52 -12.01
N LEU A 75 11.44 -12.20 -12.76
CA LEU A 75 12.61 -13.07 -12.91
C LEU A 75 13.31 -13.32 -11.57
N LEU A 76 13.51 -12.29 -10.78
CA LEU A 76 14.09 -12.43 -9.45
C LEU A 76 13.22 -13.27 -8.51
N SER A 77 11.90 -13.26 -8.69
CA SER A 77 10.97 -14.01 -7.85
C SER A 77 11.10 -15.53 -7.98
N PHE A 78 11.66 -16.03 -9.09
CA PHE A 78 11.98 -17.45 -9.25
C PHE A 78 13.05 -17.97 -8.29
N ARG A 79 13.79 -17.10 -7.61
CA ARG A 79 14.74 -17.45 -6.54
C ARG A 79 14.03 -18.11 -5.34
N PHE A 80 12.78 -17.73 -5.10
CA PHE A 80 11.97 -18.24 -4.02
C PHE A 80 11.02 -19.34 -4.49
N ASN A 81 10.07 -19.71 -3.65
CA ASN A 81 9.08 -20.75 -3.94
C ASN A 81 7.88 -20.24 -4.77
N ASN A 82 7.06 -21.17 -5.23
CA ASN A 82 5.87 -20.87 -6.06
C ASN A 82 4.86 -19.98 -5.35
N ASN A 83 4.72 -20.07 -4.02
CA ASN A 83 3.78 -19.23 -3.27
C ASN A 83 4.20 -17.76 -3.29
N PHE A 84 5.50 -17.49 -3.16
CA PHE A 84 6.04 -16.14 -3.31
C PHE A 84 5.78 -15.60 -4.72
N LEU A 85 6.10 -16.39 -5.74
CA LEU A 85 5.87 -16.01 -7.14
C LEU A 85 4.39 -15.72 -7.42
N LEU A 86 3.48 -16.55 -6.90
CA LEU A 86 2.03 -16.33 -7.05
C LEU A 86 1.57 -15.03 -6.39
N CYS A 87 2.12 -14.67 -5.23
CA CYS A 87 1.85 -13.38 -4.59
C CYS A 87 2.33 -12.21 -5.45
N ILE A 88 3.53 -12.30 -6.04
CA ILE A 88 4.06 -11.26 -6.94
C ILE A 88 3.22 -11.13 -8.20
N ILE A 89 2.77 -12.23 -8.79
CA ILE A 89 1.86 -12.22 -9.93
C ILE A 89 0.52 -11.58 -9.54
N GLY A 90 -0.04 -11.93 -8.39
CA GLY A 90 -1.27 -11.33 -7.87
C GLY A 90 -1.14 -9.81 -7.67
N LEU A 91 -0.03 -9.36 -7.09
CA LEU A 91 0.29 -7.93 -6.93
C LEU A 91 0.41 -7.22 -8.29
N THR A 92 1.05 -7.86 -9.27
CA THR A 92 1.15 -7.35 -10.63
C THR A 92 -0.24 -7.19 -11.27
N ILE A 93 -1.10 -8.19 -11.17
CA ILE A 93 -2.48 -8.14 -11.70
C ILE A 93 -3.25 -6.99 -11.04
N ILE A 94 -3.19 -6.87 -9.70
CA ILE A 94 -3.88 -5.79 -8.99
C ILE A 94 -3.33 -4.43 -9.44
N SER A 95 -2.02 -4.28 -9.59
CA SER A 95 -1.41 -3.06 -10.09
C SER A 95 -1.96 -2.65 -11.46
N PHE A 96 -2.11 -3.60 -12.38
CA PHE A 96 -2.72 -3.35 -13.69
C PHE A 96 -4.19 -2.95 -13.57
N VAL A 97 -5.04 -3.76 -12.94
CA VAL A 97 -6.47 -3.45 -12.86
C VAL A 97 -6.75 -2.17 -12.06
N TYR A 98 -5.87 -1.83 -11.13
CA TYR A 98 -5.96 -0.59 -10.37
C TYR A 98 -5.71 0.65 -11.24
N ASN A 99 -4.70 0.62 -12.10
CA ASN A 99 -4.24 1.77 -12.86
C ASN A 99 -4.83 1.88 -14.27
N THR A 100 -5.14 0.74 -14.93
CA THR A 100 -5.40 0.72 -16.37
C THR A 100 -6.88 0.63 -16.72
N PRO A 101 -7.36 1.34 -17.77
CA PRO A 101 -8.67 1.09 -18.37
C PRO A 101 -8.78 -0.35 -18.94
N PRO A 102 -9.97 -0.94 -18.98
CA PRO A 102 -11.27 -0.39 -18.57
C PRO A 102 -11.55 -0.50 -17.06
N PHE A 103 -10.71 -1.18 -16.31
CA PHE A 103 -10.96 -1.46 -14.88
C PHE A 103 -10.75 -0.22 -14.03
N ARG A 104 -9.54 0.32 -14.01
CA ARG A 104 -9.13 1.54 -13.33
C ARG A 104 -9.75 1.67 -11.92
N PHE A 105 -9.49 0.66 -11.05
CA PHE A 105 -10.12 0.56 -9.73
C PHE A 105 -9.86 1.77 -8.82
N LYS A 106 -8.75 2.47 -9.01
CA LYS A 106 -8.45 3.71 -8.28
C LYS A 106 -9.50 4.82 -8.45
N THR A 107 -10.32 4.76 -9.52
CA THR A 107 -11.40 5.72 -9.77
C THR A 107 -12.78 5.13 -9.52
N ARG A 108 -12.89 4.05 -8.75
CA ARG A 108 -14.14 3.39 -8.40
C ARG A 108 -14.30 3.29 -6.89
N PRO A 109 -15.28 4.03 -6.29
CA PRO A 109 -15.48 4.07 -4.85
C PRO A 109 -15.61 2.68 -4.21
N GLY A 110 -14.74 2.40 -3.25
CA GLY A 110 -14.63 1.13 -2.55
C GLY A 110 -13.63 0.15 -3.19
N LEU A 111 -13.53 0.08 -4.52
CA LEU A 111 -12.50 -0.73 -5.18
C LEU A 111 -11.12 -0.10 -5.03
N ASP A 112 -11.02 1.24 -5.01
CA ASP A 112 -9.82 1.99 -4.66
C ASP A 112 -9.26 1.57 -3.30
N LEU A 113 -10.13 1.45 -2.32
CA LEU A 113 -9.81 1.06 -0.95
C LEU A 113 -9.43 -0.44 -0.86
N ILE A 114 -10.32 -1.33 -1.34
CA ILE A 114 -10.15 -2.78 -1.23
C ILE A 114 -8.90 -3.27 -1.97
N SER A 115 -8.61 -2.71 -3.16
CA SER A 115 -7.42 -3.10 -3.93
C SER A 115 -6.13 -2.84 -3.16
N ASN A 116 -6.03 -1.69 -2.49
CA ASN A 116 -4.88 -1.37 -1.64
C ASN A 116 -4.82 -2.27 -0.40
N GLY A 117 -5.96 -2.54 0.23
CA GLY A 117 -6.03 -3.46 1.36
C GLY A 117 -5.56 -4.88 0.99
N ILE A 118 -5.99 -5.40 -0.15
CA ILE A 118 -5.57 -6.73 -0.62
C ILE A 118 -4.10 -6.73 -1.01
N SER A 119 -3.62 -5.73 -1.76
CA SER A 119 -2.22 -5.70 -2.20
C SER A 119 -1.27 -5.49 -1.04
N LEU A 120 -1.43 -4.43 -0.28
CA LEU A 120 -0.49 -4.04 0.77
C LEU A 120 -0.74 -4.76 2.09
N GLY A 121 -2.02 -5.01 2.43
CA GLY A 121 -2.42 -5.65 3.69
C GLY A 121 -2.40 -7.17 3.67
N PHE A 122 -2.60 -7.81 2.52
CA PHE A 122 -2.58 -9.27 2.40
C PHE A 122 -1.40 -9.80 1.60
N LEU A 123 -1.27 -9.43 0.32
CA LEU A 123 -0.32 -10.08 -0.58
C LEU A 123 1.13 -9.78 -0.23
N ILE A 124 1.47 -8.56 0.20
CA ILE A 124 2.83 -8.23 0.62
C ILE A 124 3.24 -9.00 1.89
N PRO A 125 2.46 -9.00 3.00
CA PRO A 125 2.79 -9.82 4.15
C PRO A 125 2.87 -11.33 3.83
N LEU A 126 1.95 -11.84 3.01
CA LEU A 126 1.94 -13.25 2.60
C LEU A 126 3.16 -13.61 1.75
N SER A 127 3.57 -12.75 0.81
CA SER A 127 4.79 -12.99 0.03
C SER A 127 6.01 -13.10 0.94
N ALA A 128 6.16 -12.16 1.85
CA ALA A 128 7.29 -12.14 2.78
C ALA A 128 7.31 -13.34 3.75
N TRP A 129 6.14 -13.81 4.21
CA TRP A 129 6.00 -15.02 5.00
C TRP A 129 6.37 -16.27 4.19
N SER A 130 5.88 -16.37 2.97
CA SER A 130 6.02 -17.54 2.12
C SER A 130 7.48 -17.85 1.73
N ILE A 131 8.40 -16.92 1.96
CA ILE A 131 9.84 -17.18 1.76
C ILE A 131 10.30 -18.36 2.63
N ASN A 132 9.82 -18.45 3.87
CA ASN A 132 10.31 -19.40 4.86
C ASN A 132 9.26 -20.38 5.38
N GLN A 133 7.98 -20.12 5.15
CA GLN A 133 6.88 -20.90 5.74
C GLN A 133 5.78 -21.18 4.70
N PRO A 134 5.01 -22.28 4.87
CA PRO A 134 3.84 -22.53 4.03
C PRO A 134 2.80 -21.41 4.16
N ILE A 135 2.26 -20.94 3.04
CA ILE A 135 1.34 -19.77 3.02
C ILE A 135 0.08 -19.99 3.85
N LEU A 136 -0.40 -21.24 3.94
CA LEU A 136 -1.60 -21.61 4.71
C LEU A 136 -1.40 -21.57 6.22
N GLU A 137 -0.15 -21.57 6.67
CA GLU A 137 0.20 -21.46 8.09
C GLU A 137 0.32 -20.02 8.56
N PHE A 138 0.10 -19.04 7.66
CA PHE A 138 0.12 -17.64 8.06
C PHE A 138 -0.98 -17.37 9.10
N PRO A 139 -0.65 -16.75 10.26
CA PRO A 139 -1.62 -16.48 11.30
C PRO A 139 -2.74 -15.57 10.80
N ARG A 140 -3.97 -16.07 10.70
CA ARG A 140 -5.10 -15.38 10.07
C ARG A 140 -5.45 -14.05 10.76
N LEU A 141 -5.38 -14.01 12.10
CA LEU A 141 -5.63 -12.78 12.86
C LEU A 141 -4.57 -11.72 12.56
N TYR A 142 -3.32 -12.16 12.39
CA TYR A 142 -2.26 -11.24 12.02
C TYR A 142 -2.44 -10.68 10.60
N LEU A 143 -2.88 -11.51 9.66
CA LEU A 143 -3.20 -11.08 8.31
C LEU A 143 -4.34 -10.05 8.32
N PHE A 144 -5.37 -10.28 9.15
CA PHE A 144 -6.45 -9.31 9.32
C PHE A 144 -5.95 -8.00 9.97
N ALA A 145 -5.07 -8.08 10.95
CA ALA A 145 -4.48 -6.89 11.57
C ALA A 145 -3.65 -6.08 10.57
N THR A 146 -2.82 -6.73 9.73
CA THR A 146 -2.04 -6.03 8.68
C THR A 146 -2.95 -5.37 7.65
N PHE A 147 -4.05 -6.03 7.26
CA PHE A 147 -5.08 -5.41 6.43
C PHE A 147 -5.67 -4.15 7.07
N CYS A 148 -6.12 -4.23 8.31
CA CYS A 148 -6.66 -3.08 9.04
C CYS A 148 -5.65 -1.94 9.12
N TYR A 149 -4.39 -2.24 9.39
CA TYR A 149 -3.32 -1.26 9.44
C TYR A 149 -3.16 -0.49 8.14
N LEU A 150 -3.08 -1.24 7.03
CA LEU A 150 -2.89 -0.61 5.72
C LEU A 150 -4.10 0.22 5.31
N MET A 151 -5.31 -0.24 5.66
CA MET A 151 -6.53 0.53 5.44
C MET A 151 -6.53 1.82 6.25
N ALA A 152 -6.10 1.75 7.51
CA ALA A 152 -5.99 2.92 8.38
C ALA A 152 -5.01 3.96 7.83
N LEU A 153 -3.86 3.54 7.31
CA LEU A 153 -2.87 4.44 6.70
C LEU A 153 -3.30 4.99 5.33
N TYR A 154 -4.07 4.23 4.57
CA TYR A 154 -4.49 4.64 3.23
C TYR A 154 -5.64 5.65 3.25
N CYS A 155 -6.58 5.54 4.18
CA CYS A 155 -7.71 6.46 4.28
C CYS A 155 -7.31 7.95 4.37
N PRO A 156 -6.33 8.36 5.19
CA PRO A 156 -5.87 9.75 5.25
C PRO A 156 -5.34 10.28 3.92
N THR A 157 -4.62 9.45 3.15
CA THR A 157 -4.09 9.87 1.84
C THR A 157 -5.20 10.22 0.86
N MET A 158 -6.28 9.43 0.84
CA MET A 158 -7.46 9.72 0.03
C MET A 158 -8.20 10.97 0.51
N ALA A 159 -8.25 11.18 1.84
CA ALA A 159 -8.95 12.34 2.41
C ALA A 159 -8.30 13.67 2.02
N VAL A 160 -6.98 13.71 1.90
CA VAL A 160 -6.23 14.92 1.47
C VAL A 160 -6.51 15.28 0.01
N ASP A 161 -6.78 14.28 -0.85
CA ASP A 161 -6.95 14.51 -2.27
C ASP A 161 -8.40 14.79 -2.70
N VAL A 162 -9.37 14.76 -1.76
CA VAL A 162 -10.82 14.89 -2.05
C VAL A 162 -11.17 16.10 -2.89
N GLU A 163 -10.64 17.28 -2.57
CA GLU A 163 -11.00 18.52 -3.28
C GLU A 163 -10.45 18.52 -4.71
N PHE A 164 -9.22 18.04 -4.88
CA PHE A 164 -8.62 17.87 -6.19
C PHE A 164 -9.40 16.85 -7.02
N ASP A 165 -9.67 15.68 -6.45
CA ASP A 165 -10.37 14.59 -7.11
C ASP A 165 -11.77 15.03 -7.55
N LYS A 166 -12.52 15.74 -6.69
CA LYS A 166 -13.83 16.31 -7.05
C LYS A 166 -13.74 17.28 -8.21
N LYS A 167 -12.75 18.19 -8.19
CA LYS A 167 -12.55 19.19 -9.25
C LYS A 167 -12.34 18.54 -10.62
N PHE A 168 -11.71 17.37 -10.66
CA PHE A 168 -11.42 16.64 -11.90
C PHE A 168 -12.35 15.46 -12.16
N GLY A 169 -13.43 15.32 -11.39
CA GLY A 169 -14.44 14.28 -11.58
C GLY A 169 -13.96 12.86 -11.26
N ILE A 170 -12.90 12.72 -10.45
CA ILE A 170 -12.37 11.43 -10.03
C ILE A 170 -13.24 10.88 -8.91
N GLN A 171 -13.74 9.66 -9.10
CA GLN A 171 -14.62 9.01 -8.13
C GLN A 171 -13.82 8.04 -7.27
N THR A 172 -13.47 8.49 -6.08
CA THR A 172 -12.84 7.66 -5.03
C THR A 172 -13.82 7.41 -3.88
N PHE A 173 -13.47 6.54 -2.94
CA PHE A 173 -14.26 6.37 -1.72
C PHE A 173 -14.41 7.72 -0.99
N ALA A 174 -13.34 8.47 -0.88
CA ALA A 174 -13.32 9.75 -0.17
C ALA A 174 -14.15 10.83 -0.90
N THR A 175 -14.17 10.88 -2.23
CA THR A 175 -15.03 11.83 -2.97
C THR A 175 -16.51 11.51 -2.83
N LYS A 176 -16.86 10.22 -2.74
CA LYS A 176 -18.25 9.77 -2.63
C LYS A 176 -18.80 9.92 -1.21
N PHE A 177 -18.04 9.55 -0.20
CA PHE A 177 -18.53 9.52 1.19
C PHE A 177 -18.04 10.70 2.04
N GLY A 178 -17.16 11.52 1.48
CA GLY A 178 -16.57 12.68 2.14
C GLY A 178 -15.37 12.31 3.01
N ALA A 179 -14.48 13.28 3.16
CA ALA A 179 -13.24 13.12 3.88
C ALA A 179 -13.45 12.79 5.37
N SER A 180 -14.44 13.41 6.02
CA SER A 180 -14.74 13.14 7.43
C SER A 180 -15.10 11.66 7.66
N ASN A 181 -15.93 11.07 6.79
CA ASN A 181 -16.29 9.66 6.91
C ASN A 181 -15.12 8.74 6.56
N THR A 182 -14.26 9.14 5.63
CA THR A 182 -13.02 8.43 5.30
C THR A 182 -12.07 8.41 6.50
N MET A 183 -11.94 9.52 7.23
CA MET A 183 -11.14 9.57 8.46
C MET A 183 -11.75 8.74 9.59
N LYS A 184 -13.08 8.73 9.76
CA LYS A 184 -13.75 7.84 10.72
C LYS A 184 -13.48 6.37 10.39
N LEU A 185 -13.48 6.01 9.10
CA LEU A 185 -13.15 4.67 8.65
C LEU A 185 -11.69 4.30 8.99
N SER A 186 -10.75 5.24 8.81
CA SER A 186 -9.36 5.08 9.26
C SER A 186 -9.28 4.71 10.73
N TRP A 187 -9.92 5.48 11.60
CA TRP A 187 -9.97 5.19 13.04
C TRP A 187 -10.61 3.84 13.36
N THR A 188 -11.66 3.47 12.64
CA THR A 188 -12.29 2.16 12.81
C THR A 188 -11.30 1.03 12.52
N PHE A 189 -10.57 1.12 11.42
CA PHE A 189 -9.56 0.13 11.09
C PHE A 189 -8.40 0.12 12.09
N THR A 190 -7.96 1.29 12.59
CA THR A 190 -6.96 1.37 13.65
C THR A 190 -7.40 0.60 14.89
N ILE A 191 -8.61 0.87 15.37
CA ILE A 191 -9.17 0.21 16.56
C ILE A 191 -9.26 -1.30 16.34
N LEU A 192 -9.81 -1.74 15.21
CA LEU A 192 -9.94 -3.17 14.89
C LEU A 192 -8.56 -3.86 14.79
N GLY A 193 -7.59 -3.23 14.16
CA GLY A 193 -6.23 -3.76 14.06
C GLY A 193 -5.57 -3.92 15.42
N VAL A 194 -5.67 -2.90 16.29
CA VAL A 194 -5.12 -2.93 17.66
C VAL A 194 -5.79 -4.02 18.48
N PHE A 195 -7.12 -4.08 18.49
CA PHE A 195 -7.84 -5.13 19.24
C PHE A 195 -7.48 -6.53 18.74
N THR A 196 -7.33 -6.72 17.44
CA THR A 196 -6.94 -8.02 16.87
C THR A 196 -5.54 -8.43 17.32
N LEU A 197 -4.59 -7.49 17.35
CA LEU A 197 -3.24 -7.77 17.84
C LEU A 197 -3.23 -8.07 19.33
N LEU A 198 -3.94 -7.28 20.15
CA LEU A 198 -4.06 -7.53 21.58
C LEU A 198 -4.68 -8.89 21.87
N TYR A 199 -5.79 -9.20 21.19
CA TYR A 199 -6.45 -10.51 21.32
C TYR A 199 -5.50 -11.65 20.94
N SER A 200 -4.77 -11.53 19.81
CA SER A 200 -3.81 -12.53 19.39
C SER A 200 -2.71 -12.76 20.43
N GLY A 201 -2.32 -11.71 21.15
CA GLY A 201 -1.33 -11.80 22.20
C GLY A 201 -1.83 -12.47 23.47
N ILE A 202 -3.00 -12.07 23.95
CA ILE A 202 -3.59 -12.63 25.19
C ILE A 202 -3.79 -14.14 25.06
N TYR A 203 -4.19 -14.63 23.90
CA TYR A 203 -4.44 -16.04 23.66
C TYR A 203 -3.23 -16.81 23.09
N GLU A 204 -2.03 -16.21 23.13
CA GLU A 204 -0.78 -16.82 22.62
C GLU A 204 -0.89 -17.42 21.20
N ILE A 205 -1.88 -16.93 20.43
CA ILE A 205 -2.08 -17.34 19.03
C ILE A 205 -0.86 -16.92 18.18
N PHE A 206 -0.09 -16.00 18.74
CA PHE A 206 1.14 -15.48 18.15
C PHE A 206 2.24 -15.46 19.21
N PRO A 207 3.43 -16.01 18.95
CA PRO A 207 4.51 -15.95 19.92
C PRO A 207 4.91 -14.48 20.13
N TRP A 208 4.48 -13.91 21.25
CA TRP A 208 4.86 -12.58 21.67
C TRP A 208 6.36 -12.54 21.91
N ASN A 209 7.06 -12.09 20.89
CA ASN A 209 8.42 -11.62 21.06
C ASN A 209 8.32 -10.13 21.39
N TYR A 210 9.00 -9.67 22.48
CA TYR A 210 9.08 -8.25 22.85
C TYR A 210 9.46 -7.35 21.66
N LYS A 211 10.19 -7.89 20.69
CA LYS A 211 10.55 -7.22 19.43
C LYS A 211 9.31 -6.90 18.58
N LEU A 212 8.34 -7.81 18.53
CA LEU A 212 7.08 -7.58 17.82
C LEU A 212 6.24 -6.50 18.50
N LEU A 213 6.20 -6.48 19.84
CA LEU A 213 5.57 -5.44 20.63
C LEU A 213 6.18 -4.06 20.37
N ILE A 214 7.49 -3.97 20.27
CA ILE A 214 8.19 -2.73 19.91
C ILE A 214 7.78 -2.28 18.49
N TRP A 215 7.79 -3.18 17.51
CA TRP A 215 7.41 -2.85 16.13
C TRP A 215 5.94 -2.43 16.01
N THR A 216 5.03 -3.11 16.68
CA THR A 216 3.61 -2.72 16.69
C THR A 216 3.42 -1.39 17.41
N GLY A 217 4.15 -1.13 18.48
CA GLY A 217 4.17 0.17 19.16
C GLY A 217 4.66 1.30 18.25
N TRP A 218 5.73 1.10 17.50
CA TRP A 218 6.21 2.08 16.52
C TRP A 218 5.22 2.34 15.39
N LEU A 219 4.55 1.30 14.88
CA LEU A 219 3.51 1.45 13.86
C LEU A 219 2.32 2.27 14.39
N LEU A 220 1.89 2.03 15.62
CA LEU A 220 0.85 2.82 16.30
C LEU A 220 1.25 4.28 16.46
N ILE A 221 2.50 4.53 16.90
CA ILE A 221 3.03 5.89 17.03
C ILE A 221 3.07 6.56 15.65
N LEU A 222 3.56 5.86 14.62
CA LEU A 222 3.60 6.39 13.26
C LEU A 222 2.18 6.74 12.76
N GLU A 223 1.21 5.91 13.03
CA GLU A 223 -0.18 6.15 12.65
C GLU A 223 -0.77 7.37 13.39
N ILE A 224 -0.53 7.50 14.69
CA ILE A 224 -0.92 8.67 15.47
C ILE A 224 -0.26 9.93 14.91
N ILE A 225 1.03 9.89 14.58
CA ILE A 225 1.75 11.01 13.98
C ILE A 225 1.14 11.37 12.62
N VAL A 226 0.88 10.38 11.76
CA VAL A 226 0.24 10.59 10.45
C VAL A 226 -1.12 11.24 10.62
N HIS A 227 -1.97 10.74 11.51
CA HIS A 227 -3.27 11.34 11.80
C HIS A 227 -3.13 12.76 12.36
N TYR A 228 -2.16 13.01 13.24
CA TYR A 228 -1.93 14.33 13.82
C TYR A 228 -1.40 15.35 12.80
N ILE A 229 -0.60 14.92 11.85
CA ILE A 229 -0.10 15.77 10.77
C ILE A 229 -1.18 16.02 9.71
N TYR A 230 -1.91 14.98 9.30
CA TYR A 230 -2.92 15.10 8.24
C TYR A 230 -4.19 15.80 8.71
N LEU A 231 -4.64 15.62 9.96
CA LEU A 231 -5.83 16.28 10.49
C LEU A 231 -5.74 17.83 10.48
N PRO A 232 -4.65 18.46 10.93
CA PRO A 232 -4.52 19.93 10.87
C PRO A 232 -4.40 20.46 9.44
N ILE A 233 -3.65 19.77 8.57
CA ILE A 233 -3.52 20.12 7.14
C ILE A 233 -4.90 20.05 6.48
N TYR A 234 -5.68 19.05 6.85
CA TYR A 234 -7.01 18.84 6.32
C TYR A 234 -8.04 19.88 6.81
N SER A 235 -7.90 20.38 8.03
CA SER A 235 -8.82 21.37 8.64
C SER A 235 -8.53 22.83 8.26
N GLN A 236 -7.40 23.10 7.57
CA GLN A 236 -7.03 24.49 7.20
C GLN A 236 -7.61 24.90 5.85
N PRO A 237 -8.42 25.98 5.79
CA PRO A 237 -8.97 26.51 4.53
C PRO A 237 -7.90 26.97 3.52
N SER A 238 -6.68 27.28 3.97
CA SER A 238 -5.59 27.83 3.16
C SER A 238 -4.94 26.83 2.19
N TYR A 239 -5.16 25.53 2.33
CA TYR A 239 -4.71 24.53 1.36
C TYR A 239 -5.66 24.37 0.17
N HIS A 240 -6.82 25.06 0.20
CA HIS A 240 -7.84 25.00 -0.84
C HIS A 240 -7.73 26.13 -1.87
N THR A 241 -6.77 27.05 -1.71
CA THR A 241 -6.66 28.29 -2.50
C THR A 241 -5.30 28.48 -3.19
N VAL A 242 -4.58 27.41 -3.50
CA VAL A 242 -3.42 27.52 -4.40
C VAL A 242 -3.60 26.62 -5.60
#